data_977841e09eb2dd8c078fa2527234abec
#
_entry.id   977841e09eb2dd8c078fa2527234abec
#
_cell.length_a   1.000
_cell.length_b   1.000
_cell.length_c   1.000
_cell.angle_alpha   90.00
_cell.angle_beta   90.00
_cell.angle_gamma   90.00
#
_symmetry.space_group_name_H-M   'P 1'
#
loop_
_entity.id
_entity.type
_entity.pdbx_description
1 polymer ?
#
loop_
_entity_poly.entity_id
_entity_poly.type
_entity_poly.pdbx_seq_one_letter_code
_entity_poly.pdbx_strand_id
1 'polypeptide(L)' 'MSEKLDKHKIQELKEMVQQKQPNEPVEKVLTVFCTRHGISLGTCRYYYNLLVDKGEIKEK' A
#
# COMPACT_ATOMS: atom_id res chain seq x y z
N MET A 1 -3.40 -14.62 -14.57
CA MET A 1 -2.11 -14.03 -14.22
C MET A 1 -2.20 -13.25 -12.93
N SER A 2 -1.36 -13.51 -11.99
CA SER A 2 -1.44 -12.84 -10.71
C SER A 2 -0.62 -11.56 -10.72
N GLU A 3 -1.18 -10.54 -10.11
CA GLU A 3 -0.48 -9.30 -9.89
C GLU A 3 0.38 -9.47 -8.65
N LYS A 4 1.65 -9.22 -8.81
CA LYS A 4 2.57 -9.42 -7.72
C LYS A 4 3.44 -8.20 -7.57
N LEU A 5 3.50 -7.67 -6.37
CA LEU A 5 4.33 -6.51 -6.10
C LEU A 5 5.75 -7.00 -5.79
N ASP A 6 6.73 -6.39 -6.45
CA ASP A 6 8.11 -6.69 -6.13
C ASP A 6 8.54 -5.89 -4.90
N LYS A 7 9.77 -6.13 -4.47
CA LYS A 7 10.25 -5.48 -3.25
C LYS A 7 10.25 -3.96 -3.36
N HIS A 8 10.56 -3.43 -4.54
CA HIS A 8 10.59 -1.98 -4.72
C HIS A 8 9.20 -1.39 -4.58
N LYS A 9 8.21 -2.05 -5.15
CA LYS A 9 6.84 -1.55 -5.06
C LYS A 9 6.30 -1.67 -3.64
N ILE A 10 6.62 -2.76 -2.96
CA ILE A 10 6.19 -2.93 -1.59
C ILE A 10 6.81 -1.85 -0.70
N GLN A 11 8.09 -1.56 -0.92
CA GLN A 11 8.77 -0.52 -0.16
C GLN A 11 8.14 0.84 -0.44
N GLU A 12 7.82 1.10 -1.71
CA GLU A 12 7.18 2.37 -2.06
C GLU A 12 5.82 2.50 -1.39
N LEU A 13 5.03 1.43 -1.40
CA LEU A 13 3.74 1.45 -0.74
C LEU A 13 3.89 1.76 0.75
N LYS A 14 4.83 1.10 1.38
CA LYS A 14 5.09 1.32 2.79
C LYS A 14 5.43 2.78 3.07
N GLU A 15 6.31 3.35 2.24
CA GLU A 15 6.72 4.73 2.44
C GLU A 15 5.57 5.70 2.20
N MET A 16 4.75 5.44 1.19
CA MET A 16 3.62 6.31 0.92
C MET A 16 2.63 6.32 2.09
N VAL A 17 2.38 5.14 2.65
CA VAL A 17 1.47 5.07 3.79
C VAL A 17 2.06 5.80 4.99
N GLN A 18 3.34 5.63 5.24
CA GLN A 18 3.97 6.25 6.39
C GLN A 18 4.05 7.76 6.26
N GLN A 19 4.07 8.26 5.04
CA GLN A 19 4.19 9.70 4.80
C GLN A 19 2.85 10.41 4.66
N LYS A 20 1.75 9.66 4.67
CA LYS A 20 0.46 10.29 4.53
C LYS A 20 0.15 11.16 5.74
N GLN A 21 -0.72 12.15 5.53
CA GLN A 21 -1.18 13.00 6.60
C GLN A 21 -2.01 12.18 7.60
N PRO A 22 -2.00 12.58 8.88
CA PRO A 22 -2.78 11.83 9.88
C PRO A 22 -4.27 11.77 9.58
N ASN A 23 -4.80 12.81 8.94
CA ASN A 23 -6.23 12.86 8.63
C ASN A 23 -6.54 12.31 7.25
N GLU A 24 -5.54 11.83 6.53
CA GLU A 24 -5.74 11.31 5.19
C GLU A 24 -6.05 9.82 5.26
N PRO A 25 -7.13 9.36 4.61
CA PRO A 25 -7.46 7.94 4.66
C PRO A 25 -6.45 7.12 3.87
N VAL A 26 -6.15 5.94 4.37
CA VAL A 26 -5.21 5.06 3.70
C VAL A 26 -5.76 4.60 2.35
N GLU A 27 -7.07 4.56 2.21
CA GLU A 27 -7.68 4.18 0.93
C GLU A 27 -7.23 5.10 -0.19
N LYS A 28 -7.10 6.37 0.10
CA LYS A 28 -6.65 7.33 -0.90
C LYS A 28 -5.23 7.01 -1.34
N VAL A 29 -4.37 6.69 -0.38
CA VAL A 29 -2.99 6.33 -0.69
C VAL A 29 -2.95 5.09 -1.56
N LEU A 30 -3.74 4.09 -1.20
CA LEU A 30 -3.77 2.85 -1.97
C LEU A 30 -4.26 3.09 -3.39
N THR A 31 -5.28 3.95 -3.55
CA THR A 31 -5.81 4.26 -4.86
C THR A 31 -4.75 4.93 -5.73
N VAL A 32 -4.03 5.90 -5.17
CA VAL A 32 -2.97 6.57 -5.92
C VAL A 32 -1.89 5.56 -6.31
N PHE A 33 -1.48 4.72 -5.38
CA PHE A 33 -0.44 3.75 -5.65
C PHE A 33 -0.85 2.78 -6.75
N CYS A 34 -2.05 2.23 -6.64
CA CYS A 34 -2.47 1.23 -7.62
C CYS A 34 -2.67 1.85 -9.01
N THR A 35 -3.15 3.10 -9.06
CA THR A 35 -3.30 3.78 -10.33
C THR A 35 -1.94 4.03 -10.98
N ARG A 36 -0.97 4.42 -10.15
CA ARG A 36 0.37 4.72 -10.66
C ARG A 36 1.01 3.48 -11.28
N HIS A 37 0.78 2.32 -10.67
CA HIS A 37 1.48 1.10 -11.10
C HIS A 37 0.59 0.16 -11.90
N GLY A 38 -0.63 0.55 -12.19
CA GLY A 38 -1.53 -0.31 -12.96
C GLY A 38 -1.88 -1.59 -12.26
N ILE A 39 -2.04 -1.54 -10.94
CA ILE A 39 -2.33 -2.70 -10.11
C ILE A 39 -3.75 -2.55 -9.57
N SER A 40 -4.45 -3.67 -9.41
CA SER A 40 -5.81 -3.61 -8.88
C SER A 40 -5.79 -3.16 -7.42
N LEU A 41 -6.85 -2.47 -7.03
CA LEU A 41 -6.96 -1.98 -5.66
C LEU A 41 -6.97 -3.15 -4.67
N GLY A 42 -7.61 -4.25 -5.05
CA GLY A 42 -7.64 -5.43 -4.18
C GLY A 42 -6.27 -5.97 -3.88
N THR A 43 -5.38 -6.00 -4.88
CA THR A 43 -4.02 -6.46 -4.69
C THR A 43 -3.26 -5.51 -3.76
N CYS A 44 -3.42 -4.21 -3.95
CA CYS A 44 -2.74 -3.24 -3.09
C CYS A 44 -3.22 -3.37 -1.66
N ARG A 45 -4.52 -3.55 -1.47
CA ARG A 45 -5.09 -3.71 -0.13
C ARG A 45 -4.56 -4.97 0.53
N TYR A 46 -4.43 -6.04 -0.24
CA TYR A 46 -3.87 -7.28 0.28
C TYR A 46 -2.46 -7.07 0.82
N TYR A 47 -1.61 -6.39 0.05
CA TYR A 47 -0.24 -6.15 0.49
C TYR A 47 -0.18 -5.18 1.64
N TYR A 48 -1.07 -4.19 1.66
CA TYR A 48 -1.15 -3.29 2.79
C TYR A 48 -1.45 -4.07 4.08
N ASN A 49 -2.43 -4.97 4.01
CA ASN A 49 -2.78 -5.77 5.18
C ASN A 49 -1.63 -6.66 5.62
N LEU A 50 -0.88 -7.21 4.66
CA LEU A 50 0.29 -8.01 5.00
C LEU A 50 1.33 -7.19 5.76
N LEU A 51 1.56 -5.96 5.30
CA LEU A 51 2.54 -5.10 5.94
C LEU A 51 2.11 -4.72 7.35
N VAL A 52 0.83 -4.49 7.54
CA VAL A 52 0.30 -4.19 8.87
C VAL A 52 0.46 -5.40 9.78
N ASP A 53 0.13 -6.59 9.26
CA ASP A 53 0.25 -7.81 10.06
C ASP A 53 1.69 -8.08 10.47
N LYS A 54 2.63 -7.75 9.60
CA LYS A 54 4.04 -7.94 9.92
C LYS A 54 4.61 -6.85 10.81
N GLY A 55 3.82 -5.84 11.11
CA GLY A 55 4.27 -4.73 11.92
C GLY A 55 5.15 -3.73 11.20
N GLU A 56 5.19 -3.80 9.88
CA GLU A 56 6.01 -2.86 9.11
C GLU A 56 5.32 -1.54 8.87
N ILE A 57 4.00 -1.53 8.95
CA ILE A 57 3.21 -0.30 8.87
C ILE A 57 2.40 -0.23 10.15
N LYS A 58 2.49 0.90 10.80
CA LYS A 58 1.71 1.13 12.01
C LYS A 58 0.38 1.76 11.65
N GLU A 59 -0.68 1.09 12.04
CA GLU A 59 -2.02 1.58 11.80
C GLU A 59 -2.59 2.07 13.11
N LYS A 60 -3.11 3.27 13.06
CA LYS A 60 -3.67 3.86 14.27
C LYS A 60 -5.06 3.36 14.54
#